data_0ab6a2146c458d264debd2407b157e8e
#
_entry.id   0ab6a2146c458d264debd2407b157e8e
#
_cell.length_a   1.000
_cell.length_b   1.000
_cell.length_c   1.000
_cell.angle_alpha   90.00
_cell.angle_beta   90.00
_cell.angle_gamma   90.00
#
_symmetry.space_group_name_H-M   'P 1'
#
loop_
_entity.id
_entity.type
_entity.pdbx_description
1 polymer ?
#
loop_
_entity_poly.entity_id
_entity_poly.type
_entity_poly.pdbx_seq_one_letter_code
_entity_poly.pdbx_strand_id
1 'polypeptide(L)'
;LISGDLVVDDRGTLKFVNDFDFKNVKRFYEVENHRRGFIRAWHGHKNEDLYVYVVQGSALVGVVDLKTEEIQKFILSDKKPRILWVPANSANGFMNLEEGTKIIFFASNTLEEAKKDDIRFPYDKWNIWNIDYY
;
A
#
# COMPACT_ATOMS: atom_id res chain seq x y z
N LEU A 1 0.68 4.83 9.92
CA LEU A 1 1.89 4.04 9.63
C LEU A 1 2.37 3.30 10.86
N ILE A 2 2.69 2.04 10.69
CA ILE A 2 3.29 1.21 11.72
C ILE A 2 4.77 1.07 11.37
N SER A 3 5.63 1.63 12.19
CA SER A 3 7.06 1.67 11.93
C SER A 3 7.74 0.37 12.34
N GLY A 4 8.66 -0.07 11.51
CA GLY A 4 9.60 -1.13 11.82
C GLY A 4 11.02 -0.60 11.87
N ASP A 5 11.95 -1.49 11.66
CA ASP A 5 13.37 -1.14 11.60
C ASP A 5 14.13 -2.17 10.78
N LEU A 6 15.40 -1.91 10.60
CA LEU A 6 16.28 -2.84 9.92
C LEU A 6 17.63 -2.91 10.64
N VAL A 7 18.26 -4.06 10.51
CA VAL A 7 19.60 -4.30 11.05
C VAL A 7 20.48 -4.80 9.91
N VAL A 8 21.63 -4.18 9.75
CA VAL A 8 22.63 -4.59 8.76
C VAL A 8 23.89 -5.03 9.51
N ASP A 9 24.35 -6.24 9.22
CA ASP A 9 25.59 -6.75 9.77
C ASP A 9 26.37 -7.56 8.71
N ASP A 10 27.38 -8.29 9.12
CA ASP A 10 28.21 -9.10 8.21
C ASP A 10 27.48 -10.26 7.54
N ARG A 11 26.28 -10.61 7.99
CA ARG A 11 25.45 -11.66 7.39
C ARG A 11 24.49 -11.13 6.34
N GLY A 12 24.15 -9.82 6.38
CA GLY A 12 23.18 -9.21 5.49
C GLY A 12 22.25 -8.26 6.21
N THR A 13 21.01 -8.20 5.76
CA THR A 13 19.99 -7.28 6.27
C THR A 13 18.78 -8.03 6.83
N LEU A 14 18.37 -7.65 8.03
CA LEU A 14 17.11 -8.11 8.64
C LEU A 14 16.16 -6.93 8.71
N LYS A 15 14.98 -7.06 8.12
CA LYS A 15 13.91 -6.05 8.16
C LYS A 15 12.72 -6.61 8.92
N PHE A 16 12.10 -5.79 9.75
CA PHE A 16 10.98 -6.25 10.57
C PHE A 16 10.04 -5.12 10.91
N VAL A 17 8.77 -5.49 11.16
CA VAL A 17 7.73 -4.61 11.70
C VAL A 17 7.05 -5.39 12.82
N ASN A 18 7.60 -5.31 14.03
CA ASN A 18 7.17 -6.13 15.16
C ASN A 18 5.85 -5.69 15.79
N ASP A 19 5.47 -4.44 15.59
CA ASP A 19 4.23 -3.88 16.17
C ASP A 19 3.00 -4.15 15.33
N PHE A 20 3.14 -4.85 14.20
CA PHE A 20 2.01 -5.24 13.36
C PHE A 20 1.34 -6.49 13.90
N ASP A 21 0.00 -6.42 14.06
CA ASP A 21 -0.82 -7.53 14.54
C ASP A 21 -1.59 -8.15 13.36
N PHE A 22 -1.42 -9.45 13.16
CA PHE A 22 -2.06 -10.20 12.10
C PHE A 22 -3.50 -10.65 12.41
N LYS A 23 -4.02 -10.36 13.59
CA LYS A 23 -5.35 -10.84 14.02
C LYS A 23 -6.46 -10.47 13.06
N ASN A 24 -6.38 -9.31 12.43
CA ASN A 24 -7.39 -8.81 11.50
C ASN A 24 -7.12 -9.23 10.05
N VAL A 25 -6.12 -10.06 9.80
CA VAL A 25 -5.72 -10.44 8.44
C VAL A 25 -6.30 -11.80 8.09
N LYS A 26 -7.08 -11.87 7.00
CA LYS A 26 -7.68 -13.10 6.48
C LYS A 26 -7.02 -13.61 5.21
N ARG A 27 -6.34 -12.72 4.46
CA ARG A 27 -5.64 -13.09 3.24
C ARG A 27 -4.56 -12.07 2.92
N PHE A 28 -3.68 -12.44 2.01
CA PHE A 28 -2.70 -11.50 1.46
C PHE A 28 -2.51 -11.73 -0.03
N TYR A 29 -1.96 -10.74 -0.71
CA TYR A 29 -1.56 -10.85 -2.10
C TYR A 29 -0.37 -9.95 -2.37
N GLU A 30 0.41 -10.30 -3.40
CA GLU A 30 1.58 -9.56 -3.82
C GLU A 30 1.33 -8.93 -5.20
N VAL A 31 1.76 -7.68 -5.37
CA VAL A 31 1.65 -6.97 -6.64
C VAL A 31 3.03 -6.55 -7.09
N GLU A 32 3.33 -6.80 -8.38
CA GLU A 32 4.50 -6.31 -9.07
C GLU A 32 4.05 -5.77 -10.42
N ASN A 33 4.28 -4.48 -10.69
CA ASN A 33 3.97 -3.90 -11.97
C ASN A 33 5.10 -4.19 -12.97
N HIS A 34 4.77 -4.31 -14.26
CA HIS A 34 5.76 -4.60 -15.29
C HIS A 34 6.80 -3.50 -15.48
N ARG A 35 6.48 -2.26 -15.08
CA ARG A 35 7.39 -1.14 -15.28
C ARG A 35 7.24 -0.08 -14.20
N ARG A 36 8.31 0.70 -14.04
CA ARG A 36 8.32 1.89 -13.20
C ARG A 36 7.26 2.89 -13.68
N GLY A 37 6.61 3.56 -12.73
CA GLY A 37 5.64 4.61 -13.02
C GLY A 37 4.25 4.12 -13.40
N PHE A 38 4.02 2.81 -13.37
CA PHE A 38 2.68 2.26 -13.61
C PHE A 38 1.78 2.55 -12.40
N ILE A 39 0.57 3.03 -12.69
CA ILE A 39 -0.41 3.42 -11.68
C ILE A 39 -1.48 2.35 -11.57
N ARG A 40 -1.75 1.90 -10.34
CA ARG A 40 -2.92 1.10 -10.01
C ARG A 40 -3.77 1.90 -9.03
N ALA A 41 -4.82 2.55 -9.52
CA ALA A 41 -5.69 3.40 -8.72
C ALA A 41 -7.05 3.56 -9.42
N TRP A 42 -8.09 3.77 -8.71
CA TRP A 42 -8.29 3.75 -7.26
C TRP A 42 -9.21 2.60 -6.93
N HIS A 43 -8.93 1.92 -5.85
CA HIS A 43 -9.74 0.81 -5.36
C HIS A 43 -10.27 1.17 -3.99
N GLY A 44 -11.59 1.15 -3.84
CA GLY A 44 -12.25 1.50 -2.58
C GLY A 44 -12.98 0.32 -1.97
N HIS A 45 -13.02 0.29 -0.66
CA HIS A 45 -13.76 -0.70 0.12
C HIS A 45 -14.40 -0.01 1.33
N LYS A 46 -15.69 -0.27 1.55
CA LYS A 46 -16.38 0.28 2.73
C LYS A 46 -16.09 -0.51 3.99
N ASN A 47 -15.85 -1.82 3.86
CA ASN A 47 -15.80 -2.74 4.98
C ASN A 47 -14.49 -3.51 5.09
N GLU A 48 -13.51 -3.20 4.27
CA GLU A 48 -12.21 -3.89 4.29
C GLU A 48 -11.10 -2.94 4.71
N ASP A 49 -10.32 -3.38 5.71
CA ASP A 49 -9.03 -2.77 6.03
C ASP A 49 -7.95 -3.42 5.18
N LEU A 50 -7.01 -2.62 4.71
CA LEU A 50 -5.80 -3.08 4.03
C LEU A 50 -4.56 -2.62 4.79
N TYR A 51 -3.52 -3.42 4.73
CA TYR A 51 -2.21 -3.10 5.29
C TYR A 51 -1.18 -3.32 4.20
N VAL A 52 -0.39 -2.30 3.92
CA VAL A 52 0.48 -2.25 2.74
C VAL A 52 1.94 -2.27 3.18
N TYR A 53 2.70 -3.22 2.63
CA TYR A 53 4.13 -3.36 2.91
C TYR A 53 4.93 -3.48 1.61
N VAL A 54 5.91 -2.60 1.43
CA VAL A 54 6.83 -2.67 0.27
C VAL A 54 7.99 -3.59 0.63
N VAL A 55 8.04 -4.74 -0.04
CA VAL A 55 9.09 -5.76 0.17
C VAL A 55 10.37 -5.36 -0.53
N GLN A 56 10.25 -4.81 -1.74
CA GLN A 56 11.38 -4.43 -2.58
C GLN A 56 11.02 -3.17 -3.35
N GLY A 57 11.96 -2.24 -3.44
CA GLY A 57 11.78 -1.01 -4.17
C GLY A 57 11.09 0.08 -3.38
N SER A 58 10.32 0.91 -4.05
CA SER A 58 9.59 2.01 -3.44
C SER A 58 8.33 2.36 -4.22
N ALA A 59 7.35 2.93 -3.53
CA ALA A 59 6.07 3.30 -4.13
C ALA A 59 5.50 4.57 -3.50
N LEU A 60 4.84 5.37 -4.34
CA LEU A 60 3.96 6.43 -3.89
C LEU A 60 2.58 5.83 -3.67
N VAL A 61 2.06 5.90 -2.46
CA VAL A 61 0.76 5.35 -2.11
C VAL A 61 -0.16 6.47 -1.68
N GLY A 62 -1.35 6.50 -2.26
CA GLY A 62 -2.40 7.44 -1.89
C GLY A 62 -3.52 6.75 -1.13
N VAL A 63 -4.07 7.44 -0.16
CA VAL A 63 -5.24 7.01 0.62
C VAL A 63 -6.24 8.14 0.64
N VAL A 64 -7.48 7.86 0.25
CA VAL A 64 -8.57 8.83 0.20
C VAL A 64 -9.67 8.38 1.14
N ASP A 65 -10.05 9.24 2.07
CA ASP A 65 -11.24 9.02 2.91
C ASP A 65 -12.48 9.18 2.03
N LEU A 66 -13.28 8.14 1.88
CA LEU A 66 -14.46 8.18 1.01
C LEU A 66 -15.58 9.07 1.55
N LYS A 67 -15.56 9.41 2.83
CA LYS A 67 -16.55 10.29 3.44
C LYS A 67 -16.22 11.75 3.20
N THR A 68 -14.97 12.15 3.40
CA THR A 68 -14.52 13.55 3.32
C THR A 68 -13.79 13.89 2.03
N GLU A 69 -13.32 12.87 1.30
CA GLU A 69 -12.41 12.98 0.15
C GLU A 69 -11.06 13.61 0.49
N GLU A 70 -10.68 13.60 1.77
CA GLU A 70 -9.35 14.01 2.19
C GLU A 70 -8.32 12.99 1.68
N ILE A 71 -7.23 13.50 1.12
CA ILE A 71 -6.18 12.69 0.48
C ILE A 71 -4.91 12.74 1.33
N GLN A 72 -4.33 11.57 1.60
CA GLN A 72 -3.00 11.44 2.21
C GLN A 72 -2.09 10.72 1.24
N LYS A 73 -0.83 11.15 1.20
CA LYS A 73 0.22 10.54 0.37
C LYS A 73 1.33 10.01 1.24
N PHE A 74 1.85 8.84 0.85
CA PHE A 74 2.95 8.19 1.58
C PHE A 74 3.98 7.67 0.58
N ILE A 75 5.25 7.79 0.94
CA ILE A 75 6.32 7.08 0.23
C ILE A 75 6.70 5.89 1.08
N LEU A 76 6.49 4.69 0.53
CA LEU A 76 6.91 3.44 1.16
C LEU A 76 8.15 2.91 0.43
N SER A 77 9.13 2.45 1.19
CA SER A 77 10.41 1.98 0.66
C SER A 77 10.91 0.78 1.45
N ASP A 78 11.58 -0.13 0.74
CA ASP A 78 12.24 -1.27 1.37
C ASP A 78 13.42 -0.86 2.28
N LYS A 79 13.88 0.39 2.15
CA LYS A 79 14.95 0.93 3.00
C LYS A 79 14.45 1.45 4.35
N LYS A 80 13.15 1.55 4.51
CA LYS A 80 12.51 1.98 5.77
C LYS A 80 11.26 1.14 5.98
N PRO A 81 11.37 -0.04 6.63
CA PRO A 81 10.24 -0.94 6.79
C PRO A 81 9.11 -0.30 7.58
N ARG A 82 7.95 -0.19 6.94
CA ARG A 82 6.74 0.35 7.55
C ARG A 82 5.53 -0.32 6.92
N ILE A 83 4.49 -0.50 7.71
CA ILE A 83 3.19 -0.95 7.21
C ILE A 83 2.23 0.22 7.24
N LEU A 84 1.60 0.50 6.11
CA LEU A 84 0.57 1.52 5.99
C LEU A 84 -0.80 0.88 6.20
N TRP A 85 -1.53 1.36 7.20
CA TRP A 85 -2.92 0.99 7.38
C TRP A 85 -3.81 1.85 6.49
N VAL A 86 -4.59 1.19 5.64
CA VAL A 86 -5.65 1.81 4.84
C VAL A 86 -6.97 1.42 5.50
N PRO A 87 -7.62 2.32 6.25
CA PRO A 87 -8.84 1.97 6.98
C PRO A 87 -10.00 1.64 6.04
N ALA A 88 -10.95 0.87 6.53
CA ALA A 88 -12.22 0.67 5.85
C ALA A 88 -12.87 2.03 5.51
N ASN A 89 -13.66 2.05 4.46
CA ASN A 89 -14.27 3.26 3.89
C ASN A 89 -13.23 4.24 3.33
N SER A 90 -12.19 3.69 2.73
CA SER A 90 -11.15 4.45 2.04
C SER A 90 -10.94 3.88 0.64
N ALA A 91 -10.42 4.72 -0.24
CA ALA A 91 -9.85 4.28 -1.51
C ALA A 91 -8.33 4.36 -1.42
N ASN A 92 -7.65 3.47 -2.09
CA ASN A 92 -6.20 3.49 -2.16
C ASN A 92 -5.73 3.30 -3.59
N GLY A 93 -4.52 3.77 -3.85
CA GLY A 93 -3.84 3.58 -5.11
C GLY A 93 -2.34 3.70 -4.92
N PHE A 94 -1.60 3.23 -5.88
CA PHE A 94 -0.15 3.35 -5.82
C PHE A 94 0.48 3.42 -7.21
N MET A 95 1.68 4.00 -7.22
CA MET A 95 2.55 4.05 -8.37
C MET A 95 3.94 3.61 -7.92
N ASN A 96 4.50 2.60 -8.57
CA ASN A 96 5.87 2.20 -8.25
C ASN A 96 6.87 3.23 -8.76
N LEU A 97 7.87 3.52 -7.93
CA LEU A 97 8.91 4.52 -8.22
C LEU A 97 10.17 3.90 -8.81
N GLU A 98 10.33 2.59 -8.68
CA GLU A 98 11.48 1.83 -9.15
C GLU A 98 11.03 0.62 -9.96
N GLU A 99 11.87 0.15 -10.87
CA GLU A 99 11.70 -1.14 -11.51
C GLU A 99 11.77 -2.26 -10.47
N GLY A 100 10.96 -3.30 -10.64
CA GLY A 100 11.00 -4.47 -9.77
C GLY A 100 10.41 -4.25 -8.38
N THR A 101 9.67 -3.17 -8.16
CA THR A 101 9.00 -2.93 -6.87
C THR A 101 7.95 -4.01 -6.62
N LYS A 102 8.01 -4.60 -5.42
CA LYS A 102 7.09 -5.64 -4.94
C LYS A 102 6.39 -5.19 -3.68
N ILE A 103 5.08 -5.28 -3.68
CA ILE A 103 4.23 -4.81 -2.58
C ILE A 103 3.34 -5.95 -2.13
N ILE A 104 3.26 -6.17 -0.82
CA ILE A 104 2.32 -7.09 -0.20
C ILE A 104 1.17 -6.30 0.43
N PHE A 105 -0.04 -6.75 0.15
CA PHE A 105 -1.26 -6.25 0.77
C PHE A 105 -1.82 -7.34 1.69
N PHE A 106 -2.05 -6.98 2.94
CA PHE A 106 -2.75 -7.83 3.90
C PHE A 106 -4.17 -7.30 4.01
N ALA A 107 -5.16 -8.17 3.88
CA ALA A 107 -6.57 -7.76 3.83
C ALA A 107 -7.38 -8.38 4.97
N SER A 108 -8.30 -7.60 5.52
CA SER A 108 -9.15 -8.03 6.63
C SER A 108 -10.33 -8.90 6.21
N ASN A 109 -10.67 -8.91 4.91
CA ASN A 109 -11.80 -9.68 4.39
C ASN A 109 -11.33 -10.89 3.59
N THR A 110 -12.23 -11.87 3.45
CA THR A 110 -12.05 -12.95 2.48
C THR A 110 -12.18 -12.39 1.07
N LEU A 111 -11.74 -13.14 0.07
CA LEU A 111 -11.87 -12.72 -1.32
C LEU A 111 -13.34 -12.52 -1.72
N GLU A 112 -14.25 -13.38 -1.25
CA GLU A 112 -15.69 -13.25 -1.53
C GLU A 112 -16.27 -11.96 -0.95
N GLU A 113 -15.92 -11.64 0.29
CA GLU A 113 -16.35 -10.40 0.95
C GLU A 113 -15.81 -9.18 0.20
N ALA A 114 -14.54 -9.21 -0.22
CA ALA A 114 -13.90 -8.12 -0.94
C ALA A 114 -14.54 -7.87 -2.31
N LYS A 115 -14.92 -8.93 -3.03
CA LYS A 115 -15.60 -8.80 -4.33
C LYS A 115 -16.95 -8.11 -4.23
N LYS A 116 -17.66 -8.27 -3.13
CA LYS A 116 -18.96 -7.62 -2.89
C LYS A 116 -18.83 -6.15 -2.50
N ASP A 117 -17.63 -5.72 -2.17
CA ASP A 117 -17.32 -4.41 -1.63
C ASP A 117 -16.27 -3.68 -2.49
N ASP A 118 -16.19 -4.02 -3.77
CA ASP A 118 -15.20 -3.46 -4.70
C ASP A 118 -15.77 -2.21 -5.38
N ILE A 119 -15.19 -1.06 -5.05
CA ILE A 119 -15.55 0.24 -5.64
C ILE A 119 -14.33 0.74 -6.40
N ARG A 120 -14.52 1.14 -7.66
CA ARG A 120 -13.42 1.60 -8.50
C ARG A 120 -13.65 3.01 -8.99
N PHE A 121 -12.57 3.80 -9.02
CA PHE A 121 -12.56 5.15 -9.55
C PHE A 121 -11.43 5.30 -10.57
N PRO A 122 -11.55 6.21 -11.56
CA PRO A 122 -10.46 6.48 -12.48
C PRO A 122 -9.20 6.95 -11.74
N TYR A 123 -8.02 6.62 -12.29
CA TYR A 123 -6.75 6.97 -11.64
C TYR A 123 -6.56 8.48 -11.47
N ASP A 124 -7.14 9.28 -12.34
CA ASP A 124 -7.01 10.74 -12.33
C ASP A 124 -8.11 11.47 -11.57
N LYS A 125 -9.06 10.76 -10.95
CA LYS A 125 -10.07 11.38 -10.09
C LYS A 125 -9.41 12.15 -8.94
N TRP A 126 -8.41 11.56 -8.32
CA TRP A 126 -7.53 12.22 -7.34
C TRP A 126 -6.11 12.10 -7.88
N ASN A 127 -5.69 13.11 -8.65
CA ASN A 127 -4.43 13.01 -9.38
C ASN A 127 -3.27 13.48 -8.52
N ILE A 128 -2.59 12.52 -7.88
CA ILE A 128 -1.43 12.74 -7.04
C ILE A 128 -0.14 12.20 -7.68
N TRP A 129 -0.22 11.76 -8.94
CA TRP A 129 0.81 10.91 -9.55
C TRP A 129 1.95 11.70 -10.19
N ASN A 130 1.84 13.04 -10.24
CA ASN A 130 2.90 13.88 -10.75
C ASN A 130 4.00 14.06 -9.69
N ILE A 131 5.23 13.81 -10.09
CA ILE A 131 6.40 13.97 -9.23
C ILE A 131 7.14 15.25 -9.64
N ASP A 132 7.40 16.12 -8.68
CA ASP A 132 8.13 17.35 -8.90
C ASP A 132 9.62 17.08 -9.09
N TYR A 133 10.21 17.74 -10.07
CA TYR A 133 11.66 17.71 -10.32
C TYR A 133 12.26 19.03 -9.83
N TYR A 134 13.29 18.93 -8.98
CA TYR A 134 13.98 20.10 -8.43
C TYR A 134 15.43 19.79 -8.11
#